data_5ce51d502b3a9b8dec4a45097a7c51d8
#
_entry.id   5ce51d502b3a9b8dec4a45097a7c51d8
#
_cell.length_a   1.000
_cell.length_b   1.000
_cell.length_c   1.000
_cell.angle_alpha   90.00
_cell.angle_beta   90.00
_cell.angle_gamma   90.00
#
_symmetry.space_group_name_H-M   'P 1'
#
loop_
_entity.id
_entity.type
_entity.pdbx_description
1 polymer ?
#
loop_
_entity_poly.entity_id
_entity_poly.type
_entity_poly.pdbx_seq_one_letter_code
_entity_poly.pdbx_strand_id
1 'polypeptide(L)'
;MNKPCIICVAITGSVARKSNNPAVPTTVAEQIESTHEAYDAGATICHAHVRNDDETPSSDPEKFARLMEGVKKHCPGMIIQLSTGGRSGAGAERGGMLSLRPDMASLSVGSNNFPTRVYENPPDLVDWLAAEMREYAIKPEIEAFDLSHIHQAAAMNRDGRIPGKLYVQFVMNVKNAMPADKPIFDFYIETLKRLAPDAEWCAAGIGPNQIKLNEWCIAQGGHTRTGLEDNVRLDREPLAPS
;
A
#
# COMPACT_ATOMS: atom_id res chain seq x y z
N MET A 1 -17.03 22.71 3.25
CA MET A 1 -16.33 22.24 2.04
C MET A 1 -15.91 20.82 2.28
N ASN A 2 -16.24 19.89 1.39
CA ASN A 2 -15.79 18.52 1.52
C ASN A 2 -14.26 18.46 1.34
N LYS A 3 -13.56 17.74 2.21
CA LYS A 3 -12.12 17.51 2.10
C LYS A 3 -11.86 16.73 0.80
N PRO A 4 -10.85 17.09 0.00
CA PRO A 4 -10.45 16.30 -1.16
C PRO A 4 -10.10 14.86 -0.76
N CYS A 5 -10.55 13.88 -1.54
CA CYS A 5 -10.21 12.49 -1.33
C CYS A 5 -8.97 12.13 -2.15
N ILE A 6 -7.92 11.62 -1.50
CA ILE A 6 -6.78 11.02 -2.18
C ILE A 6 -7.19 9.62 -2.67
N ILE A 7 -6.88 9.32 -3.92
CA ILE A 7 -7.11 7.99 -4.51
C ILE A 7 -5.74 7.34 -4.74
N CYS A 8 -5.47 6.26 -4.02
CA CYS A 8 -4.30 5.42 -4.24
C CYS A 8 -4.69 4.27 -5.18
N VAL A 9 -3.97 4.11 -6.28
CA VAL A 9 -4.11 2.94 -7.15
C VAL A 9 -3.02 1.92 -6.83
N ALA A 10 -3.42 0.67 -6.53
CA ALA A 10 -2.54 -0.46 -6.28
C ALA A 10 -2.60 -1.41 -7.49
N ILE A 11 -1.69 -1.22 -8.43
CA ILE A 11 -1.79 -1.77 -9.79
C ILE A 11 -1.52 -3.27 -9.91
N THR A 12 -0.55 -3.81 -9.15
CA THR A 12 -0.01 -5.15 -9.41
C THR A 12 -0.01 -6.07 -8.19
N GLY A 13 0.50 -5.57 -7.06
CA GLY A 13 0.75 -6.38 -5.86
C GLY A 13 1.77 -7.50 -6.06
N SER A 14 1.74 -8.47 -5.15
CA SER A 14 2.68 -9.60 -5.15
C SER A 14 2.00 -10.97 -5.34
N VAL A 15 0.68 -11.02 -5.44
CA VAL A 15 -0.09 -12.28 -5.46
C VAL A 15 -0.76 -12.52 -6.81
N ALA A 16 -1.52 -11.55 -7.32
CA ALA A 16 -2.26 -11.68 -8.56
C ALA A 16 -1.34 -11.99 -9.75
N ARG A 17 -1.83 -12.78 -10.69
CA ARG A 17 -1.15 -13.21 -11.93
C ARG A 17 -2.06 -12.94 -13.13
N LYS A 18 -1.50 -12.93 -14.34
CA LYS A 18 -2.29 -12.88 -15.58
C LYS A 18 -3.27 -14.04 -15.71
N SER A 19 -2.97 -15.19 -15.11
CA SER A 19 -3.91 -16.32 -15.03
C SER A 19 -5.13 -16.05 -14.14
N ASN A 20 -5.06 -15.11 -13.20
CA ASN A 20 -6.21 -14.69 -12.38
C ASN A 20 -7.04 -13.62 -13.11
N ASN A 21 -6.37 -12.70 -13.78
CA ASN A 21 -6.96 -11.69 -14.63
C ASN A 21 -5.90 -11.22 -15.65
N PRO A 22 -6.12 -11.34 -16.98
CA PRO A 22 -5.18 -10.90 -18.00
C PRO A 22 -4.78 -9.42 -17.92
N ALA A 23 -5.62 -8.58 -17.29
CA ALA A 23 -5.35 -7.15 -17.10
C ALA A 23 -4.30 -6.86 -16.00
N VAL A 24 -3.90 -7.83 -15.17
CA VAL A 24 -2.87 -7.61 -14.15
C VAL A 24 -1.54 -7.21 -14.83
N PRO A 25 -1.03 -5.98 -14.57
CA PRO A 25 0.19 -5.50 -15.20
C PRO A 25 1.41 -6.12 -14.51
N THR A 26 2.13 -6.99 -15.20
CA THR A 26 3.28 -7.72 -14.65
C THR A 26 4.62 -7.20 -15.16
N THR A 27 4.66 -6.60 -16.35
CA THR A 27 5.85 -5.95 -16.88
C THR A 27 5.89 -4.46 -16.52
N VAL A 28 7.09 -3.87 -16.49
CA VAL A 28 7.25 -2.44 -16.22
C VAL A 28 6.46 -1.56 -17.20
N ALA A 29 6.42 -1.95 -18.49
CA ALA A 29 5.67 -1.22 -19.50
C ALA A 29 4.15 -1.23 -19.23
N GLU A 30 3.59 -2.41 -18.93
CA GLU A 30 2.18 -2.55 -18.55
C GLU A 30 1.85 -1.79 -17.26
N GLN A 31 2.78 -1.77 -16.30
CA GLN A 31 2.61 -1.04 -15.04
C GLN A 31 2.57 0.47 -15.26
N ILE A 32 3.42 1.00 -16.15
CA ILE A 32 3.39 2.42 -16.52
C ILE A 32 2.07 2.77 -17.21
N GLU A 33 1.60 1.93 -18.13
CA GLU A 33 0.34 2.14 -18.85
C GLU A 33 -0.86 2.11 -17.88
N SER A 34 -0.96 1.07 -17.07
CA SER A 34 -2.04 0.96 -16.05
C SER A 34 -2.02 2.13 -15.05
N THR A 35 -0.83 2.61 -14.67
CA THR A 35 -0.70 3.80 -13.82
C THR A 35 -1.19 5.06 -14.54
N HIS A 36 -0.90 5.20 -15.85
CA HIS A 36 -1.33 6.34 -16.65
C HIS A 36 -2.86 6.36 -16.82
N GLU A 37 -3.48 5.22 -17.10
CA GLU A 37 -4.95 5.11 -17.13
C GLU A 37 -5.59 5.52 -15.79
N ALA A 38 -5.02 5.05 -14.68
CA ALA A 38 -5.49 5.42 -13.35
C ALA A 38 -5.27 6.91 -13.04
N TYR A 39 -4.17 7.50 -13.49
CA TYR A 39 -3.86 8.92 -13.38
C TYR A 39 -4.91 9.77 -14.13
N ASP A 40 -5.24 9.40 -15.36
CA ASP A 40 -6.29 10.06 -16.15
C ASP A 40 -7.67 9.93 -15.50
N ALA A 41 -7.91 8.84 -14.77
CA ALA A 41 -9.12 8.64 -13.98
C ALA A 41 -9.11 9.40 -12.63
N GLY A 42 -8.02 10.08 -12.26
CA GLY A 42 -7.91 10.92 -11.08
C GLY A 42 -7.18 10.32 -9.89
N ALA A 43 -6.48 9.18 -10.05
CA ALA A 43 -5.59 8.66 -9.01
C ALA A 43 -4.41 9.61 -8.79
N THR A 44 -3.99 9.74 -7.54
CA THR A 44 -2.93 10.66 -7.11
C THR A 44 -1.73 9.97 -6.47
N ILE A 45 -1.89 8.73 -6.01
CA ILE A 45 -0.81 7.87 -5.51
C ILE A 45 -0.82 6.58 -6.31
N CYS A 46 0.34 6.15 -6.78
CA CYS A 46 0.56 4.82 -7.35
C CYS A 46 1.33 3.96 -6.34
N HIS A 47 0.68 2.90 -5.83
CA HIS A 47 1.35 1.86 -5.05
C HIS A 47 1.85 0.76 -6.00
N ALA A 48 3.14 0.51 -5.98
CA ALA A 48 3.78 -0.33 -6.97
C ALA A 48 4.66 -1.44 -6.39
N HIS A 49 4.54 -2.60 -7.01
CA HIS A 49 5.45 -3.75 -6.92
C HIS A 49 6.04 -4.02 -8.29
N VAL A 50 7.24 -4.58 -8.34
CA VAL A 50 7.80 -5.09 -9.60
C VAL A 50 7.84 -6.61 -9.61
N ARG A 51 7.86 -7.19 -10.79
CA ARG A 51 7.81 -8.64 -11.02
C ARG A 51 8.98 -9.11 -11.87
N ASN A 52 9.34 -10.38 -11.69
CA ASN A 52 10.20 -11.11 -12.61
C ASN A 52 9.40 -11.52 -13.86
N ASP A 53 10.10 -11.99 -14.89
CA ASP A 53 9.47 -12.36 -16.16
C ASP A 53 8.53 -13.58 -16.05
N ASP A 54 8.72 -14.39 -14.99
CA ASP A 54 7.83 -15.49 -14.60
C ASP A 54 6.66 -15.03 -13.71
N GLU A 55 6.44 -13.74 -13.60
CA GLU A 55 5.45 -13.08 -12.74
C GLU A 55 5.68 -13.22 -11.23
N THR A 56 6.78 -13.82 -10.77
CA THR A 56 7.11 -13.83 -9.34
C THR A 56 7.46 -12.43 -8.83
N PRO A 57 7.20 -12.09 -7.54
CA PRO A 57 7.61 -10.82 -6.97
C PRO A 57 9.12 -10.60 -7.08
N SER A 58 9.53 -9.35 -7.30
CA SER A 58 10.92 -8.95 -7.42
C SER A 58 11.23 -7.77 -6.48
N SER A 59 12.46 -7.72 -5.97
CA SER A 59 13.02 -6.57 -5.25
C SER A 59 14.08 -5.81 -6.07
N ASP A 60 14.16 -6.09 -7.37
CA ASP A 60 15.16 -5.52 -8.29
C ASP A 60 15.05 -3.98 -8.37
N PRO A 61 16.07 -3.22 -7.87
CA PRO A 61 16.03 -1.77 -7.90
C PRO A 61 16.02 -1.18 -9.32
N GLU A 62 16.59 -1.87 -10.31
CA GLU A 62 16.59 -1.38 -11.70
C GLU A 62 15.18 -1.40 -12.30
N LYS A 63 14.38 -2.41 -11.98
CA LYS A 63 12.98 -2.46 -12.40
C LYS A 63 12.16 -1.35 -11.75
N PHE A 64 12.38 -1.09 -10.46
CA PHE A 64 11.75 0.04 -9.77
C PHE A 64 12.20 1.39 -10.36
N ALA A 65 13.47 1.57 -10.66
CA ALA A 65 13.98 2.81 -11.28
C ALA A 65 13.30 3.09 -12.64
N ARG A 66 13.20 2.08 -13.50
CA ARG A 66 12.52 2.19 -14.80
C ARG A 66 11.03 2.49 -14.65
N LEU A 67 10.36 1.87 -13.67
CA LEU A 67 8.97 2.16 -13.38
C LEU A 67 8.80 3.62 -12.93
N MET A 68 9.61 4.09 -11.97
CA MET A 68 9.57 5.47 -11.49
C MET A 68 9.83 6.48 -12.61
N GLU A 69 10.80 6.22 -13.48
CA GLU A 69 11.09 7.07 -14.65
C GLU A 69 9.86 7.18 -15.57
N GLY A 70 9.26 6.05 -15.91
CA GLY A 70 8.08 6.00 -16.78
C GLY A 70 6.87 6.71 -16.15
N VAL A 71 6.59 6.47 -14.87
CA VAL A 71 5.49 7.14 -14.17
C VAL A 71 5.74 8.65 -14.08
N LYS A 72 6.93 9.11 -13.71
CA LYS A 72 7.27 10.54 -13.70
C LYS A 72 7.08 11.21 -15.06
N LYS A 73 7.40 10.49 -16.14
CA LYS A 73 7.28 11.00 -17.52
C LYS A 73 5.83 11.12 -17.97
N HIS A 74 4.98 10.14 -17.68
CA HIS A 74 3.63 10.03 -18.21
C HIS A 74 2.55 10.50 -17.24
N CYS A 75 2.83 10.56 -15.95
CA CYS A 75 1.88 10.94 -14.89
C CYS A 75 2.47 12.09 -14.04
N PRO A 76 2.63 13.30 -14.58
CA PRO A 76 3.30 14.40 -13.88
C PRO A 76 2.53 14.77 -12.60
N GLY A 77 3.25 14.77 -11.47
CA GLY A 77 2.67 15.06 -10.14
C GLY A 77 2.06 13.86 -9.43
N MET A 78 2.07 12.66 -10.04
CA MET A 78 1.71 11.42 -9.34
C MET A 78 2.70 11.14 -8.22
N ILE A 79 2.19 10.84 -7.03
CA ILE A 79 3.00 10.38 -5.90
C ILE A 79 3.34 8.90 -6.12
N ILE A 80 4.62 8.58 -6.13
CA ILE A 80 5.08 7.20 -6.31
C ILE A 80 5.37 6.57 -4.96
N GLN A 81 4.64 5.51 -4.65
CA GLN A 81 4.82 4.70 -3.46
C GLN A 81 5.32 3.30 -3.84
N LEU A 82 6.48 2.92 -3.32
CA LEU A 82 7.06 1.60 -3.56
C LEU A 82 6.80 0.66 -2.37
N SER A 83 6.50 -0.59 -2.67
CA SER A 83 6.26 -1.60 -1.66
C SER A 83 7.54 -2.16 -1.08
N THR A 84 7.64 -2.22 0.25
CA THR A 84 8.66 -2.97 0.99
C THR A 84 8.16 -4.37 1.39
N GLY A 85 7.20 -4.92 0.67
CA GLY A 85 6.54 -6.18 1.02
C GLY A 85 7.46 -7.40 1.05
N GLY A 86 7.32 -8.26 2.07
CA GLY A 86 8.17 -9.43 2.29
C GLY A 86 7.95 -10.62 1.35
N ARG A 87 7.19 -10.45 0.25
CA ARG A 87 7.11 -11.48 -0.81
C ARG A 87 8.17 -11.29 -1.89
N SER A 88 8.73 -10.08 -2.00
CA SER A 88 9.74 -9.72 -2.99
C SER A 88 11.17 -10.01 -2.51
N GLY A 89 11.37 -10.24 -1.21
CA GLY A 89 12.67 -10.49 -0.60
C GLY A 89 12.56 -10.62 0.92
N ALA A 90 13.68 -10.86 1.59
CA ALA A 90 13.77 -10.98 3.04
C ALA A 90 14.75 -9.95 3.62
N GLY A 91 14.53 -9.56 4.88
CA GLY A 91 15.42 -8.63 5.58
C GLY A 91 15.67 -7.34 4.79
N ALA A 92 16.93 -6.94 4.67
CA ALA A 92 17.34 -5.70 4.01
C ALA A 92 17.01 -5.62 2.51
N GLU A 93 16.83 -6.75 1.81
CA GLU A 93 16.42 -6.76 0.40
C GLU A 93 15.11 -6.00 0.18
N ARG A 94 14.22 -6.01 1.19
CA ARG A 94 12.93 -5.31 1.15
C ARG A 94 13.06 -3.79 1.03
N GLY A 95 14.19 -3.22 1.46
CA GLY A 95 14.46 -1.78 1.39
C GLY A 95 15.46 -1.40 0.28
N GLY A 96 15.90 -2.34 -0.56
CA GLY A 96 16.94 -2.09 -1.58
C GLY A 96 16.62 -0.96 -2.56
N MET A 97 15.34 -0.71 -2.84
CA MET A 97 14.89 0.38 -3.72
C MET A 97 14.72 1.74 -3.01
N LEU A 98 14.86 1.82 -1.69
CA LEU A 98 14.66 3.08 -0.96
C LEU A 98 15.72 4.14 -1.34
N SER A 99 16.91 3.72 -1.74
CA SER A 99 17.96 4.62 -2.26
C SER A 99 17.55 5.37 -3.54
N LEU A 100 16.52 4.91 -4.26
CA LEU A 100 15.92 5.59 -5.41
C LEU A 100 15.07 6.81 -5.00
N ARG A 101 14.81 6.99 -3.70
CA ARG A 101 14.05 8.10 -3.12
C ARG A 101 12.66 8.27 -3.74
N PRO A 102 11.79 7.25 -3.68
CA PRO A 102 10.38 7.44 -4.02
C PRO A 102 9.74 8.44 -3.06
N ASP A 103 8.59 9.01 -3.44
CA ASP A 103 7.86 9.95 -2.58
C ASP A 103 7.37 9.27 -1.30
N MET A 104 6.92 8.02 -1.43
CA MET A 104 6.40 7.19 -0.34
C MET A 104 6.93 5.75 -0.44
N ALA A 105 6.89 5.04 0.69
CA ALA A 105 7.06 3.58 0.71
C ALA A 105 6.17 2.96 1.79
N SER A 106 5.72 1.72 1.58
CA SER A 106 4.94 1.02 2.60
C SER A 106 5.82 0.59 3.78
N LEU A 107 5.27 0.63 4.98
CA LEU A 107 5.94 0.20 6.22
C LEU A 107 4.96 -0.59 7.09
N SER A 108 5.10 -1.92 7.10
CA SER A 108 4.41 -2.76 8.06
C SER A 108 5.17 -2.75 9.38
N VAL A 109 4.52 -2.32 10.46
CA VAL A 109 5.14 -2.11 11.78
C VAL A 109 4.97 -3.28 12.75
N GLY A 110 4.50 -4.43 12.26
CA GLY A 110 4.35 -5.65 13.03
C GLY A 110 4.10 -6.87 12.14
N SER A 111 4.44 -8.05 12.66
CA SER A 111 4.23 -9.31 11.95
C SER A 111 2.77 -9.72 11.95
N ASN A 112 2.35 -10.47 10.93
CA ASN A 112 1.01 -10.98 10.79
C ASN A 112 0.98 -12.38 10.17
N ASN A 113 -0.03 -13.18 10.50
CA ASN A 113 -0.23 -14.49 9.91
C ASN A 113 -1.08 -14.38 8.65
N PHE A 114 -0.45 -14.47 7.47
CA PHE A 114 -1.17 -14.64 6.22
C PHE A 114 -1.62 -16.10 6.02
N PRO A 115 -2.53 -16.37 5.08
CA PRO A 115 -3.11 -17.72 4.94
C PRO A 115 -2.08 -18.85 4.74
N THR A 116 -0.93 -18.55 4.10
CA THR A 116 0.06 -19.53 3.68
C THR A 116 1.45 -19.31 4.27
N ARG A 117 1.65 -18.21 5.00
CA ARG A 117 2.96 -17.84 5.57
C ARG A 117 2.81 -16.78 6.65
N VAL A 118 3.81 -16.70 7.51
CA VAL A 118 3.97 -15.51 8.37
C VAL A 118 4.47 -14.35 7.49
N TYR A 119 3.87 -13.19 7.63
CA TYR A 119 4.41 -11.93 7.13
C TYR A 119 5.29 -11.34 8.23
N GLU A 120 6.57 -11.61 8.14
CA GLU A 120 7.54 -11.26 9.17
C GLU A 120 7.92 -9.79 9.08
N ASN A 121 7.74 -9.08 10.17
CA ASN A 121 8.16 -7.71 10.38
C ASN A 121 8.73 -7.61 11.81
N PRO A 122 9.92 -8.20 12.05
CA PRO A 122 10.56 -8.14 13.35
C PRO A 122 11.00 -6.70 13.68
N PRO A 123 11.07 -6.32 14.96
CA PRO A 123 11.31 -4.94 15.39
C PRO A 123 12.58 -4.30 14.79
N ASP A 124 13.65 -5.04 14.67
CA ASP A 124 14.92 -4.58 14.10
C ASP A 124 14.81 -4.24 12.62
N LEU A 125 14.07 -5.04 11.84
CA LEU A 125 13.78 -4.75 10.43
C LEU A 125 12.87 -3.53 10.29
N VAL A 126 11.84 -3.41 11.12
CA VAL A 126 10.94 -2.26 11.13
C VAL A 126 11.72 -0.97 11.42
N ASP A 127 12.57 -0.99 12.43
CA ASP A 127 13.40 0.14 12.82
C ASP A 127 14.41 0.52 11.73
N TRP A 128 15.01 -0.47 11.08
CA TRP A 128 15.93 -0.24 9.96
C TRP A 128 15.20 0.39 8.76
N LEU A 129 14.06 -0.16 8.32
CA LEU A 129 13.27 0.40 7.23
C LEU A 129 12.82 1.84 7.53
N ALA A 130 12.37 2.10 8.76
CA ALA A 130 11.96 3.45 9.17
C ALA A 130 13.16 4.43 9.16
N ALA A 131 14.35 3.98 9.55
CA ALA A 131 15.57 4.78 9.52
C ALA A 131 16.00 5.10 8.08
N GLU A 132 15.97 4.13 7.17
CA GLU A 132 16.25 4.34 5.75
C GLU A 132 15.25 5.31 5.10
N MET A 133 13.94 5.14 5.37
CA MET A 133 12.93 6.07 4.88
C MET A 133 13.17 7.50 5.39
N ARG A 134 13.56 7.65 6.64
CA ARG A 134 13.90 8.97 7.20
C ARG A 134 15.15 9.56 6.56
N GLU A 135 16.20 8.76 6.36
CA GLU A 135 17.46 9.19 5.72
C GLU A 135 17.23 9.69 4.29
N TYR A 136 16.38 9.01 3.53
CA TYR A 136 16.07 9.37 2.15
C TYR A 136 14.90 10.34 2.02
N ALA A 137 14.33 10.86 3.12
CA ALA A 137 13.17 11.74 3.16
C ALA A 137 11.92 11.15 2.49
N ILE A 138 11.73 9.84 2.60
CA ILE A 138 10.58 9.08 2.08
C ILE A 138 9.45 9.10 3.11
N LYS A 139 8.23 9.36 2.67
CA LYS A 139 7.04 9.30 3.53
C LYS A 139 6.59 7.85 3.74
N PRO A 140 6.62 7.31 4.97
CA PRO A 140 6.05 5.98 5.24
C PRO A 140 4.52 5.98 5.11
N GLU A 141 3.96 4.98 4.43
CA GLU A 141 2.58 4.55 4.62
C GLU A 141 2.57 3.36 5.58
N ILE A 142 1.87 3.51 6.68
CA ILE A 142 1.76 2.45 7.68
C ILE A 142 0.70 1.45 7.26
N GLU A 143 1.09 0.22 6.95
CA GLU A 143 0.16 -0.87 6.68
C GLU A 143 -0.28 -1.51 7.99
N ALA A 144 -1.50 -1.21 8.43
CA ALA A 144 -2.08 -1.72 9.66
C ALA A 144 -3.00 -2.92 9.37
N PHE A 145 -2.49 -4.13 9.58
CA PHE A 145 -3.23 -5.40 9.48
C PHE A 145 -3.92 -5.77 10.79
N ASP A 146 -3.55 -5.11 11.88
CA ASP A 146 -4.03 -5.35 13.23
C ASP A 146 -4.09 -4.03 14.02
N LEU A 147 -4.94 -3.98 15.06
CA LEU A 147 -5.07 -2.82 15.92
C LEU A 147 -3.75 -2.45 16.60
N SER A 148 -2.95 -3.43 16.97
CA SER A 148 -1.63 -3.23 17.57
C SER A 148 -0.68 -2.44 16.67
N HIS A 149 -0.82 -2.55 15.34
CA HIS A 149 0.00 -1.79 14.38
C HIS A 149 -0.29 -0.29 14.45
N ILE A 150 -1.54 0.12 14.73
CA ILE A 150 -1.90 1.54 14.94
C ILE A 150 -1.21 2.07 16.21
N HIS A 151 -1.22 1.30 17.30
CA HIS A 151 -0.53 1.64 18.53
C HIS A 151 0.99 1.74 18.34
N GLN A 152 1.57 0.78 17.61
CA GLN A 152 3.01 0.77 17.31
C GLN A 152 3.41 1.98 16.45
N ALA A 153 2.65 2.27 15.39
CA ALA A 153 2.90 3.43 14.53
C ALA A 153 2.84 4.75 15.33
N ALA A 154 1.84 4.90 16.20
CA ALA A 154 1.72 6.07 17.05
C ALA A 154 2.88 6.17 18.08
N ALA A 155 3.38 5.06 18.61
CA ALA A 155 4.56 5.04 19.46
C ALA A 155 5.82 5.46 18.68
N MET A 156 6.05 4.88 17.49
CA MET A 156 7.18 5.22 16.63
C MET A 156 7.15 6.70 16.16
N ASN A 157 5.97 7.27 16.01
CA ASN A 157 5.81 8.69 15.68
C ASN A 157 6.18 9.58 16.88
N ARG A 158 5.69 9.25 18.09
CA ARG A 158 6.02 10.01 19.31
C ARG A 158 7.50 10.00 19.66
N ASP A 159 8.19 8.90 19.42
CA ASP A 159 9.63 8.77 19.71
C ASP A 159 10.54 9.20 18.54
N GLY A 160 9.95 9.72 17.44
CA GLY A 160 10.68 10.32 16.32
C GLY A 160 11.25 9.33 15.30
N ARG A 161 10.94 8.02 15.43
CA ARG A 161 11.34 7.02 14.41
C ARG A 161 10.58 7.25 13.10
N ILE A 162 9.32 7.69 13.16
CA ILE A 162 8.51 8.09 12.00
C ILE A 162 8.14 9.56 12.18
N PRO A 163 8.89 10.53 11.63
CA PRO A 163 8.64 11.94 11.84
C PRO A 163 7.44 12.45 11.02
N GLY A 164 6.85 13.56 11.51
CA GLY A 164 5.78 14.26 10.85
C GLY A 164 4.42 13.57 10.97
N LYS A 165 3.47 13.99 10.15
CA LYS A 165 2.09 13.51 10.16
C LYS A 165 2.02 12.04 9.69
N LEU A 166 1.35 11.17 10.42
CA LEU A 166 1.16 9.78 9.99
C LEU A 166 0.23 9.69 8.77
N TYR A 167 0.49 8.72 7.91
CA TYR A 167 -0.42 8.22 6.88
C TYR A 167 -0.61 6.73 7.13
N VAL A 168 -1.84 6.32 7.46
CA VAL A 168 -2.14 4.95 7.90
C VAL A 168 -3.14 4.31 6.96
N GLN A 169 -2.80 3.13 6.46
CA GLN A 169 -3.68 2.29 5.67
C GLN A 169 -4.21 1.13 6.53
N PHE A 170 -5.51 1.04 6.70
CA PHE A 170 -6.15 -0.12 7.33
C PHE A 170 -6.31 -1.24 6.30
N VAL A 171 -5.51 -2.30 6.40
CA VAL A 171 -5.60 -3.44 5.49
C VAL A 171 -6.57 -4.45 6.06
N MET A 172 -7.74 -4.58 5.44
CA MET A 172 -8.85 -5.36 5.97
C MET A 172 -9.25 -6.49 5.02
N ASN A 173 -9.81 -7.56 5.58
CA ASN A 173 -10.25 -8.77 4.90
C ASN A 173 -9.13 -9.68 4.38
N VAL A 174 -7.90 -9.52 4.83
CA VAL A 174 -6.89 -10.56 4.69
C VAL A 174 -7.25 -11.70 5.64
N LYS A 175 -7.30 -12.94 5.15
CA LYS A 175 -7.58 -14.10 6.00
C LYS A 175 -6.54 -14.20 7.13
N ASN A 176 -6.99 -14.44 8.34
CA ASN A 176 -6.23 -14.44 9.60
C ASN A 176 -5.78 -13.04 10.09
N ALA A 177 -6.28 -11.96 9.49
CA ALA A 177 -6.14 -10.59 9.96
C ALA A 177 -7.53 -9.98 10.23
N MET A 178 -7.64 -8.65 10.33
CA MET A 178 -8.90 -7.98 10.62
C MET A 178 -9.91 -8.14 9.48
N PRO A 179 -11.15 -8.57 9.78
CA PRO A 179 -12.21 -8.69 8.78
C PRO A 179 -12.71 -7.30 8.35
N ALA A 180 -13.31 -7.23 7.15
CA ALA A 180 -14.03 -6.05 6.67
C ALA A 180 -15.40 -5.94 7.39
N ASP A 181 -15.36 -5.61 8.66
CA ASP A 181 -16.51 -5.44 9.55
C ASP A 181 -16.62 -3.97 9.97
N LYS A 182 -17.82 -3.38 9.87
CA LYS A 182 -18.02 -1.94 10.06
C LYS A 182 -17.72 -1.48 11.49
N PRO A 183 -18.13 -2.17 12.55
CA PRO A 183 -17.73 -1.85 13.91
C PRO A 183 -16.21 -1.86 14.14
N ILE A 184 -15.51 -2.83 13.55
CA ILE A 184 -14.03 -2.90 13.64
C ILE A 184 -13.39 -1.73 12.89
N PHE A 185 -13.88 -1.42 11.69
CA PHE A 185 -13.42 -0.28 10.90
C PHE A 185 -13.60 1.05 11.67
N ASP A 186 -14.76 1.26 12.26
CA ASP A 186 -15.05 2.47 13.04
C ASP A 186 -14.13 2.55 14.28
N PHE A 187 -13.88 1.44 14.94
CA PHE A 187 -12.98 1.37 16.08
C PHE A 187 -11.51 1.68 15.70
N TYR A 188 -11.07 1.28 14.51
CA TYR A 188 -9.76 1.64 13.98
C TYR A 188 -9.62 3.15 13.80
N ILE A 189 -10.64 3.79 13.22
CA ILE A 189 -10.68 5.24 13.03
C ILE A 189 -10.66 5.95 14.38
N GLU A 190 -11.50 5.53 15.33
CA GLU A 190 -11.54 6.10 16.69
C GLU A 190 -10.19 5.97 17.39
N THR A 191 -9.57 4.79 17.29
CA THR A 191 -8.26 4.54 17.88
C THR A 191 -7.19 5.43 17.26
N LEU A 192 -7.15 5.54 15.93
CA LEU A 192 -6.18 6.39 15.24
C LEU A 192 -6.38 7.86 15.62
N LYS A 193 -7.61 8.36 15.61
CA LYS A 193 -7.94 9.75 15.99
C LYS A 193 -7.51 10.07 17.43
N ARG A 194 -7.63 9.11 18.34
CA ARG A 194 -7.21 9.27 19.74
C ARG A 194 -5.68 9.30 19.90
N LEU A 195 -4.95 8.49 19.10
CA LEU A 195 -3.50 8.34 19.23
C LEU A 195 -2.70 9.33 18.37
N ALA A 196 -3.23 9.70 17.21
CA ALA A 196 -2.63 10.61 16.25
C ALA A 196 -3.75 11.41 15.54
N PRO A 197 -4.29 12.46 16.18
CA PRO A 197 -5.50 13.16 15.73
C PRO A 197 -5.35 13.88 14.39
N ASP A 198 -4.14 14.18 13.97
CA ASP A 198 -3.80 14.82 12.69
C ASP A 198 -3.46 13.83 11.58
N ALA A 199 -3.45 12.52 11.87
CA ALA A 199 -3.13 11.50 10.88
C ALA A 199 -4.10 11.52 9.69
N GLU A 200 -3.54 11.31 8.48
CA GLU A 200 -4.33 10.94 7.31
C GLU A 200 -4.43 9.42 7.24
N TRP A 201 -5.49 8.93 6.63
CA TRP A 201 -5.70 7.49 6.56
C TRP A 201 -6.56 7.08 5.35
N CYS A 202 -6.35 5.85 4.91
CA CYS A 202 -7.19 5.15 3.94
C CYS A 202 -7.45 3.72 4.42
N ALA A 203 -8.20 2.96 3.65
CA ALA A 203 -8.29 1.52 3.85
C ALA A 203 -8.15 0.76 2.53
N ALA A 204 -7.52 -0.41 2.61
CA ALA A 204 -7.45 -1.40 1.54
C ALA A 204 -8.39 -2.56 1.88
N GLY A 205 -9.41 -2.77 1.06
CA GLY A 205 -10.34 -3.88 1.18
C GLY A 205 -9.94 -5.03 0.27
N ILE A 206 -9.45 -6.12 0.84
CA ILE A 206 -8.98 -7.25 0.04
C ILE A 206 -10.15 -8.08 -0.48
N GLY A 207 -10.12 -8.36 -1.79
CA GLY A 207 -11.16 -9.12 -2.50
C GLY A 207 -12.47 -8.34 -2.62
N PRO A 208 -13.66 -8.99 -2.49
CA PRO A 208 -14.95 -8.39 -2.80
C PRO A 208 -15.37 -7.23 -1.89
N ASN A 209 -14.56 -6.92 -0.86
CA ASN A 209 -14.84 -5.81 0.06
C ASN A 209 -14.16 -4.49 -0.36
N GLN A 210 -13.42 -4.45 -1.47
CA GLN A 210 -12.67 -3.27 -1.90
C GLN A 210 -13.56 -2.02 -2.05
N ILE A 211 -14.61 -2.11 -2.85
CA ILE A 211 -15.53 -0.98 -3.10
C ILE A 211 -16.26 -0.57 -1.82
N LYS A 212 -16.75 -1.55 -1.07
CA LYS A 212 -17.45 -1.31 0.20
C LYS A 212 -16.59 -0.54 1.22
N LEU A 213 -15.29 -0.88 1.34
CA LEU A 213 -14.40 -0.14 2.21
C LEU A 213 -14.12 1.27 1.69
N ASN A 214 -14.00 1.46 0.40
CA ASN A 214 -13.86 2.79 -0.20
C ASN A 214 -15.05 3.70 0.12
N GLU A 215 -16.28 3.17 0.03
CA GLU A 215 -17.50 3.89 0.43
C GLU A 215 -17.43 4.29 1.92
N TRP A 216 -17.01 3.39 2.80
CA TRP A 216 -16.86 3.70 4.22
C TRP A 216 -15.78 4.74 4.48
N CYS A 217 -14.67 4.69 3.76
CA CYS A 217 -13.60 5.69 3.88
C CYS A 217 -14.11 7.08 3.53
N ILE A 218 -14.76 7.23 2.38
CA ILE A 218 -15.30 8.52 1.92
C ILE A 218 -16.34 9.06 2.91
N ALA A 219 -17.24 8.20 3.38
CA ALA A 219 -18.28 8.58 4.35
C ALA A 219 -17.70 9.06 5.69
N GLN A 220 -16.52 8.60 6.09
CA GLN A 220 -15.85 8.96 7.34
C GLN A 220 -14.76 10.04 7.17
N GLY A 221 -14.59 10.57 5.95
CA GLY A 221 -13.59 11.62 5.65
C GLY A 221 -12.16 11.10 5.52
N GLY A 222 -11.99 9.81 5.26
CA GLY A 222 -10.73 9.19 4.89
C GLY A 222 -10.47 9.22 3.39
N HIS A 223 -9.39 8.60 2.97
CA HIS A 223 -8.95 8.43 1.59
C HIS A 223 -9.24 7.01 1.11
N THR A 224 -9.03 6.73 -0.18
CA THR A 224 -9.36 5.43 -0.78
C THR A 224 -8.14 4.76 -1.39
N ARG A 225 -8.18 3.41 -1.42
CA ARG A 225 -7.27 2.59 -2.21
C ARG A 225 -8.08 1.58 -3.03
N THR A 226 -7.71 1.42 -4.30
CA THR A 226 -8.31 0.48 -5.22
C THR A 226 -7.27 -0.07 -6.19
N GLY A 227 -7.56 -1.17 -6.87
CA GLY A 227 -6.71 -1.72 -7.92
C GLY A 227 -6.66 -3.24 -7.94
N LEU A 228 -6.00 -3.76 -8.98
CA LEU A 228 -5.90 -5.20 -9.26
C LEU A 228 -5.06 -5.97 -8.22
N GLU A 229 -4.25 -5.26 -7.44
CA GLU A 229 -3.53 -5.87 -6.30
C GLU A 229 -4.50 -6.41 -5.26
N ASP A 230 -5.52 -5.62 -4.93
CA ASP A 230 -6.44 -5.91 -3.83
C ASP A 230 -7.63 -6.75 -4.28
N ASN A 231 -8.10 -6.54 -5.52
CA ASN A 231 -9.15 -7.35 -6.14
C ASN A 231 -9.01 -7.36 -7.67
N VAL A 232 -8.88 -8.55 -8.25
CA VAL A 232 -8.83 -8.76 -9.71
C VAL A 232 -10.20 -8.72 -10.37
N ARG A 233 -11.26 -8.44 -9.60
CA ARG A 233 -12.64 -8.41 -10.06
C ARG A 233 -13.25 -7.03 -9.82
N LEU A 234 -14.15 -6.64 -10.72
CA LEU A 234 -14.93 -5.41 -10.56
C LEU A 234 -15.95 -5.54 -9.41
N ASP A 235 -16.56 -6.73 -9.33
CA ASP A 235 -17.50 -7.13 -8.27
C ASP A 235 -17.21 -8.61 -7.93
N ARG A 236 -18.19 -9.39 -7.54
CA ARG A 236 -18.01 -10.80 -7.14
C ARG A 236 -17.60 -11.72 -8.28
N GLU A 237 -18.10 -11.51 -9.48
CA GLU A 237 -17.88 -12.40 -10.64
C GLU A 237 -17.13 -11.78 -11.80
N PRO A 238 -17.48 -10.62 -12.37
CA PRO A 238 -16.79 -10.09 -13.54
C PRO A 238 -15.35 -9.69 -13.21
N LEU A 239 -14.41 -10.07 -14.08
CA LEU A 239 -13.05 -9.58 -14.01
C LEU A 239 -13.04 -8.07 -14.22
N ALA A 240 -12.18 -7.37 -13.48
CA ALA A 240 -11.93 -5.96 -13.72
C ALA A 240 -11.26 -5.80 -15.10
N PRO A 241 -11.64 -4.78 -15.89
CA PRO A 241 -11.07 -4.56 -17.22
C PRO A 241 -9.65 -4.00 -17.17
N SER A 242 -9.31 -3.29 -16.08
CA SER A 242 -8.00 -2.68 -15.82
C SER A 242 -7.79 -2.55 -14.32
#